data_13d5356eccf8e1c8f2ff6a5bd7d50a99
#
_entry.id   13d5356eccf8e1c8f2ff6a5bd7d50a99
#
_cell.length_a   1.000
_cell.length_b   1.000
_cell.length_c   1.000
_cell.angle_alpha   90.00
_cell.angle_beta   90.00
_cell.angle_gamma   90.00
#
_symmetry.space_group_name_H-M   'P 1'
#
loop_
_entity.id
_entity.type
_entity.pdbx_description
1 polymer ?
#
loop_
_entity_poly.entity_id
_entity_poly.type
_entity_poly.pdbx_seq_one_letter_code
_entity_poly.pdbx_strand_id
1 'polypeptide(L)'
;MSVFSSNDFDDHEAVVFHNDPASGLKAIVGIHNTNLGPAFGGCRMWPYQNEDEAVTDVLRLSKGMTYKAALAGLDYGGGKAVIIGDPHSEKTEALLRAMGRFVQTFAGRYQTAEDVGMTVGDMDVLRTETPYAHGVSNGSGNPSPATAFGVFRGIVAAMRHRFGEPDLAGRTVAVQGMGSVGSTLCRYLAGAGTKLIVADIDPDRVRAAQESYGATAVATDDIHRVEADVFAHGVIARSGSSPYPVSDETHGP
;
A
#
# COMPACT_ATOMS: atom_id res chain seq x y z
N MET A 1 -11.01 8.81 20.21
CA MET A 1 -10.22 7.69 20.81
C MET A 1 -8.94 8.25 21.41
N SER A 2 -8.44 7.72 22.55
CA SER A 2 -7.07 8.07 23.00
C SER A 2 -6.07 7.22 22.21
N VAL A 3 -5.03 7.82 21.64
CA VAL A 3 -4.03 7.10 20.83
C VAL A 3 -3.37 5.99 21.64
N PHE A 4 -2.99 6.26 22.89
CA PHE A 4 -2.33 5.28 23.77
C PHE A 4 -3.21 4.10 24.19
N SER A 5 -4.54 4.22 24.10
CA SER A 5 -5.47 3.14 24.40
C SER A 5 -6.00 2.43 23.14
N SER A 6 -5.48 2.77 21.96
CA SER A 6 -5.81 2.07 20.73
C SER A 6 -5.19 0.65 20.76
N ASN A 7 -5.95 -0.34 20.31
CA ASN A 7 -5.43 -1.72 20.14
C ASN A 7 -4.30 -1.81 19.09
N ASP A 8 -4.19 -0.81 18.21
CA ASP A 8 -3.16 -0.73 17.18
C ASP A 8 -1.92 0.06 17.62
N PHE A 9 -1.95 0.67 18.81
CA PHE A 9 -0.77 1.31 19.40
C PHE A 9 0.18 0.23 19.94
N ASP A 10 1.41 0.23 19.43
CA ASP A 10 2.44 -0.77 19.76
C ASP A 10 3.76 -0.04 20.04
N ASP A 11 3.80 0.65 21.17
CA ASP A 11 4.98 1.41 21.62
C ASP A 11 5.56 2.37 20.56
N HIS A 12 4.69 3.00 19.76
CA HIS A 12 5.09 3.98 18.76
C HIS A 12 5.91 5.11 19.39
N GLU A 13 7.05 5.42 18.82
CA GLU A 13 7.94 6.49 19.30
C GLU A 13 7.30 7.89 19.19
N ALA A 14 6.46 8.10 18.17
CA ALA A 14 5.73 9.35 18.00
C ALA A 14 4.49 9.16 17.12
N VAL A 15 3.42 9.89 17.46
CA VAL A 15 2.24 10.12 16.61
C VAL A 15 1.98 11.63 16.63
N VAL A 16 2.17 12.27 15.48
CA VAL A 16 2.13 13.74 15.39
C VAL A 16 1.01 14.17 14.45
N PHE A 17 0.09 14.94 14.97
CA PHE A 17 -1.00 15.54 14.23
C PHE A 17 -0.59 16.93 13.74
N HIS A 18 -0.96 17.25 12.51
CA HIS A 18 -0.71 18.55 11.91
C HIS A 18 -1.95 19.07 11.20
N ASN A 19 -2.25 20.34 11.43
CA ASN A 19 -3.34 21.05 10.77
C ASN A 19 -2.83 22.39 10.26
N ASP A 20 -2.94 22.61 8.96
CA ASP A 20 -2.66 23.89 8.31
C ASP A 20 -3.93 24.39 7.60
N PRO A 21 -4.74 25.26 8.27
CA PRO A 21 -5.99 25.76 7.71
C PRO A 21 -5.80 26.54 6.40
N ALA A 22 -4.64 27.15 6.18
CA ALA A 22 -4.38 27.97 5.00
C ALA A 22 -4.29 27.12 3.72
N SER A 23 -3.75 25.90 3.82
CA SER A 23 -3.65 24.94 2.71
C SER A 23 -4.75 23.88 2.72
N GLY A 24 -5.52 23.77 3.81
CA GLY A 24 -6.48 22.71 4.06
C GLY A 24 -5.86 21.38 4.51
N LEU A 25 -4.55 21.35 4.80
CA LEU A 25 -3.87 20.12 5.21
C LEU A 25 -4.32 19.67 6.61
N LYS A 26 -4.80 18.44 6.68
CA LYS A 26 -4.95 17.66 7.93
C LYS A 26 -4.16 16.38 7.77
N ALA A 27 -3.09 16.21 8.55
CA ALA A 27 -2.18 15.08 8.40
C ALA A 27 -1.78 14.49 9.75
N ILE A 28 -1.45 13.20 9.72
CA ILE A 28 -0.91 12.48 10.88
C ILE A 28 0.35 11.76 10.40
N VAL A 29 1.44 11.86 11.16
CA VAL A 29 2.66 11.05 10.96
C VAL A 29 2.82 10.14 12.17
N GLY A 30 2.87 8.83 11.91
CA GLY A 30 3.27 7.82 12.87
C GLY A 30 4.72 7.40 12.65
N ILE A 31 5.52 7.44 13.70
CA ILE A 31 6.85 6.83 13.78
C ILE A 31 6.71 5.66 14.75
N HIS A 32 6.77 4.43 14.21
CA HIS A 32 6.67 3.25 15.05
C HIS A 32 8.01 2.95 15.72
N ASN A 33 9.10 2.90 14.95
CA ASN A 33 10.39 2.50 15.48
C ASN A 33 11.53 3.05 14.62
N THR A 34 12.62 3.52 15.25
CA THR A 34 13.82 4.02 14.58
C THR A 34 15.09 3.26 14.95
N ASN A 35 15.01 2.09 15.55
CA ASN A 35 16.18 1.31 16.00
C ASN A 35 17.12 0.91 14.87
N LEU A 36 16.61 0.62 13.67
CA LEU A 36 17.42 0.28 12.49
C LEU A 36 17.83 1.49 11.67
N GLY A 37 17.27 2.66 11.93
CA GLY A 37 17.55 3.88 11.18
C GLY A 37 16.33 4.80 11.10
N PRO A 38 16.38 5.86 10.25
CA PRO A 38 15.25 6.77 10.08
C PRO A 38 13.96 6.03 9.75
N ALA A 39 12.85 6.47 10.32
CA ALA A 39 11.54 5.93 10.00
C ALA A 39 11.20 6.21 8.53
N PHE A 40 10.95 5.17 7.75
CA PHE A 40 10.60 5.27 6.34
C PHE A 40 9.19 4.73 6.09
N GLY A 41 8.39 5.46 5.30
CA GLY A 41 7.09 4.99 4.84
C GLY A 41 6.32 6.03 4.05
N GLY A 42 5.46 5.56 3.14
CA GLY A 42 4.75 6.40 2.20
C GLY A 42 3.76 7.37 2.85
N CYS A 43 3.44 8.45 2.13
CA CYS A 43 2.37 9.37 2.42
C CYS A 43 1.11 8.90 1.69
N ARG A 44 0.05 8.58 2.42
CA ARG A 44 -1.26 8.21 1.88
C ARG A 44 -2.20 9.39 1.95
N MET A 45 -2.95 9.67 0.89
CA MET A 45 -4.10 10.57 0.95
C MET A 45 -5.39 9.78 0.73
N TRP A 46 -6.30 9.85 1.71
CA TRP A 46 -7.51 9.04 1.69
C TRP A 46 -8.69 9.75 2.34
N PRO A 47 -9.92 9.63 1.80
CA PRO A 47 -11.14 10.19 2.39
C PRO A 47 -11.63 9.32 3.56
N TYR A 48 -10.90 9.34 4.67
CA TYR A 48 -11.30 8.63 5.89
C TYR A 48 -12.66 9.10 6.37
N GLN A 49 -13.50 8.19 6.87
CA GLN A 49 -14.82 8.52 7.39
C GLN A 49 -14.75 9.36 8.66
N ASN A 50 -13.69 9.19 9.44
CA ASN A 50 -13.43 9.92 10.68
C ASN A 50 -11.92 9.88 11.01
N GLU A 51 -11.53 10.67 12.00
CA GLU A 51 -10.14 10.77 12.45
C GLU A 51 -9.62 9.46 13.08
N ASP A 52 -10.49 8.70 13.77
CA ASP A 52 -10.11 7.42 14.39
C ASP A 52 -9.66 6.38 13.34
N GLU A 53 -10.28 6.37 12.16
CA GLU A 53 -9.80 5.53 11.03
C GLU A 53 -8.41 5.95 10.56
N ALA A 54 -8.16 7.25 10.43
CA ALA A 54 -6.86 7.76 10.01
C ALA A 54 -5.77 7.43 11.03
N VAL A 55 -6.09 7.54 12.32
CA VAL A 55 -5.20 7.14 13.44
C VAL A 55 -4.91 5.64 13.38
N THR A 56 -5.93 4.82 13.25
CA THR A 56 -5.78 3.37 13.13
C THR A 56 -4.87 3.00 11.95
N ASP A 57 -5.11 3.62 10.79
CA ASP A 57 -4.34 3.34 9.57
C ASP A 57 -2.87 3.74 9.73
N VAL A 58 -2.59 4.93 10.26
CA VAL A 58 -1.20 5.38 10.46
C VAL A 58 -0.44 4.51 11.48
N LEU A 59 -1.09 4.05 12.54
CA LEU A 59 -0.48 3.15 13.53
C LEU A 59 -0.13 1.80 12.90
N ARG A 60 -1.09 1.14 12.26
CA ARG A 60 -0.89 -0.18 11.64
C ARG A 60 0.14 -0.13 10.53
N LEU A 61 0.09 0.89 9.68
CA LEU A 61 0.98 1.00 8.53
C LEU A 61 2.42 1.34 8.94
N SER A 62 2.63 2.23 9.92
CA SER A 62 3.97 2.54 10.42
C SER A 62 4.62 1.33 11.10
N LYS A 63 3.85 0.54 11.87
CA LYS A 63 4.30 -0.75 12.41
C LYS A 63 4.66 -1.74 11.30
N GLY A 64 3.80 -1.88 10.29
CA GLY A 64 4.06 -2.73 9.14
C GLY A 64 5.33 -2.35 8.39
N MET A 65 5.64 -1.05 8.28
CA MET A 65 6.88 -0.58 7.65
C MET A 65 8.12 -0.96 8.43
N THR A 66 8.08 -1.00 9.78
CA THR A 66 9.20 -1.49 10.60
C THR A 66 9.53 -2.95 10.25
N TYR A 67 8.52 -3.82 10.25
CA TYR A 67 8.73 -5.23 9.92
C TYR A 67 9.16 -5.44 8.47
N LYS A 68 8.60 -4.68 7.55
CA LYS A 68 8.94 -4.73 6.13
C LYS A 68 10.40 -4.36 5.90
N ALA A 69 10.90 -3.29 6.52
CA ALA A 69 12.28 -2.86 6.42
C ALA A 69 13.23 -3.89 7.03
N ALA A 70 12.93 -4.40 8.23
CA ALA A 70 13.72 -5.41 8.91
C ALA A 70 13.82 -6.72 8.10
N LEU A 71 12.71 -7.22 7.56
CA LEU A 71 12.68 -8.42 6.73
C LEU A 71 13.46 -8.25 5.41
N ALA A 72 13.51 -7.03 4.88
CA ALA A 72 14.27 -6.70 3.68
C ALA A 72 15.77 -6.45 3.96
N GLY A 73 16.20 -6.45 5.24
CA GLY A 73 17.57 -6.15 5.64
C GLY A 73 17.98 -4.70 5.36
N LEU A 74 17.02 -3.76 5.45
CA LEU A 74 17.25 -2.35 5.22
C LEU A 74 17.50 -1.62 6.54
N ASP A 75 18.44 -0.67 6.53
CA ASP A 75 18.77 0.19 7.68
C ASP A 75 17.76 1.34 7.82
N TYR A 76 16.47 0.99 7.89
CA TYR A 76 15.35 1.89 8.09
C TYR A 76 14.44 1.41 9.22
N GLY A 77 13.94 2.37 9.97
CA GLY A 77 12.82 2.17 10.85
C GLY A 77 11.47 2.21 10.11
N GLY A 78 10.37 2.16 10.85
CA GLY A 78 9.03 2.21 10.29
C GLY A 78 8.31 3.51 10.60
N GLY A 79 7.85 4.16 9.53
CA GLY A 79 7.00 5.33 9.61
C GLY A 79 5.86 5.29 8.60
N LYS A 80 4.89 6.16 8.78
CA LYS A 80 3.78 6.38 7.84
C LYS A 80 3.25 7.78 7.97
N ALA A 81 2.83 8.38 6.86
CA ALA A 81 2.01 9.57 6.88
C ALA A 81 0.63 9.30 6.27
N VAL A 82 -0.39 9.93 6.81
CA VAL A 82 -1.73 9.99 6.23
C VAL A 82 -2.17 11.44 6.12
N ILE A 83 -2.79 11.78 4.99
CA ILE A 83 -3.50 13.03 4.75
C ILE A 83 -4.99 12.68 4.69
N ILE A 84 -5.79 13.38 5.50
CA ILE A 84 -7.24 13.21 5.54
C ILE A 84 -7.84 14.09 4.47
N GLY A 85 -8.39 13.51 3.41
CA GLY A 85 -9.02 14.22 2.30
C GLY A 85 -9.14 13.36 1.05
N ASP A 86 -10.00 13.79 0.13
CA ASP A 86 -10.18 13.12 -1.16
C ASP A 86 -9.06 13.52 -2.14
N PRO A 87 -8.20 12.58 -2.60
CA PRO A 87 -7.11 12.89 -3.52
C PRO A 87 -7.58 13.38 -4.89
N HIS A 88 -8.84 13.19 -5.27
CA HIS A 88 -9.38 13.60 -6.56
C HIS A 88 -9.93 15.04 -6.54
N SER A 89 -10.42 15.52 -5.41
CA SER A 89 -11.10 16.81 -5.29
C SER A 89 -10.42 17.81 -4.37
N GLU A 90 -9.65 17.35 -3.38
CA GLU A 90 -9.08 18.21 -2.32
C GLU A 90 -7.55 18.35 -2.43
N LYS A 91 -6.89 17.56 -3.27
CA LYS A 91 -5.44 17.61 -3.43
C LYS A 91 -5.01 18.83 -4.24
N THR A 92 -4.33 19.78 -3.59
CA THR A 92 -3.80 21.00 -4.20
C THR A 92 -2.30 21.10 -4.03
N GLU A 93 -1.62 21.89 -4.87
CA GLU A 93 -0.19 22.16 -4.72
C GLU A 93 0.12 22.81 -3.35
N ALA A 94 -0.73 23.70 -2.87
CA ALA A 94 -0.59 24.33 -1.55
C ALA A 94 -0.61 23.30 -0.40
N LEU A 95 -1.53 22.32 -0.46
CA LEU A 95 -1.62 21.22 0.48
C LEU A 95 -0.35 20.35 0.42
N LEU A 96 0.11 20.01 -0.77
CA LEU A 96 1.31 19.17 -0.95
C LEU A 96 2.57 19.88 -0.43
N ARG A 97 2.73 21.19 -0.69
CA ARG A 97 3.83 21.99 -0.13
C ARG A 97 3.77 22.05 1.40
N ALA A 98 2.57 22.25 1.97
CA ALA A 98 2.37 22.21 3.43
C ALA A 98 2.77 20.84 4.02
N MET A 99 2.42 19.75 3.35
CA MET A 99 2.85 18.40 3.75
C MET A 99 4.38 18.25 3.68
N GLY A 100 5.04 18.78 2.64
CA GLY A 100 6.49 18.79 2.54
C GLY A 100 7.15 19.54 3.70
N ARG A 101 6.64 20.74 4.06
CA ARG A 101 7.11 21.48 5.24
C ARG A 101 6.88 20.72 6.54
N PHE A 102 5.74 20.02 6.68
CA PHE A 102 5.49 19.19 7.84
C PHE A 102 6.52 18.04 7.93
N VAL A 103 6.79 17.33 6.84
CA VAL A 103 7.85 16.30 6.79
C VAL A 103 9.22 16.90 7.16
N GLN A 104 9.53 18.11 6.71
CA GLN A 104 10.78 18.81 7.05
C GLN A 104 10.96 19.01 8.56
N THR A 105 9.89 19.18 9.33
CA THR A 105 9.97 19.35 10.79
C THR A 105 10.57 18.14 11.51
N PHE A 106 10.53 16.97 10.92
CA PHE A 106 11.14 15.75 11.48
C PHE A 106 12.67 15.68 11.26
N ALA A 107 13.25 16.62 10.48
CA ALA A 107 14.69 16.73 10.22
C ALA A 107 15.36 15.40 9.82
N GLY A 108 14.67 14.58 9.02
CA GLY A 108 15.16 13.28 8.54
C GLY A 108 14.85 12.10 9.43
N ARG A 109 14.33 12.30 10.65
CA ARG A 109 13.87 11.20 11.50
C ARG A 109 12.71 10.43 10.85
N TYR A 110 11.86 11.11 10.07
CA TYR A 110 10.88 10.53 9.18
C TYR A 110 11.15 10.90 7.73
N GLN A 111 11.11 9.91 6.86
CA GLN A 111 11.25 10.06 5.41
C GLN A 111 10.04 9.46 4.71
N THR A 112 9.56 10.14 3.67
CA THR A 112 8.32 9.77 3.00
C THR A 112 8.52 9.41 1.54
N ALA A 113 7.55 8.69 0.97
CA ALA A 113 7.48 8.33 -0.45
C ALA A 113 6.02 8.28 -0.92
N GLU A 114 5.83 7.96 -2.20
CA GLU A 114 4.51 7.70 -2.78
C GLU A 114 3.78 6.56 -2.05
N ASP A 115 2.49 6.73 -1.83
CA ASP A 115 1.54 5.70 -1.43
C ASP A 115 0.16 6.00 -2.08
N VAL A 116 -0.88 5.30 -1.64
CA VAL A 116 -2.23 5.46 -2.18
C VAL A 116 -2.72 6.91 -2.12
N GLY A 117 -3.34 7.35 -3.22
CA GLY A 117 -3.82 8.72 -3.36
C GLY A 117 -2.74 9.74 -3.70
N MET A 118 -1.46 9.33 -3.72
CA MET A 118 -0.32 10.16 -4.11
C MET A 118 0.30 9.66 -5.40
N THR A 119 0.96 10.54 -6.13
CA THR A 119 1.66 10.25 -7.39
C THR A 119 3.11 10.70 -7.32
N VAL A 120 3.93 10.23 -8.27
CA VAL A 120 5.32 10.71 -8.43
C VAL A 120 5.38 12.24 -8.55
N GLY A 121 4.45 12.85 -9.31
CA GLY A 121 4.37 14.32 -9.44
C GLY A 121 4.07 15.02 -8.12
N ASP A 122 3.24 14.42 -7.26
CA ASP A 122 2.98 14.96 -5.92
C ASP A 122 4.25 14.92 -5.05
N MET A 123 5.02 13.82 -5.18
CA MET A 123 6.31 13.70 -4.47
C MET A 123 7.33 14.72 -4.97
N ASP A 124 7.31 15.08 -6.25
CA ASP A 124 8.15 16.16 -6.78
C ASP A 124 7.80 17.51 -6.12
N VAL A 125 6.51 17.78 -5.88
CA VAL A 125 6.08 18.98 -5.15
C VAL A 125 6.56 18.94 -3.69
N LEU A 126 6.36 17.83 -2.96
CA LEU A 126 6.87 17.69 -1.59
C LEU A 126 8.37 17.89 -1.54
N ARG A 127 9.11 17.39 -2.54
CA ARG A 127 10.57 17.48 -2.63
C ARG A 127 11.08 18.90 -2.71
N THR A 128 10.29 19.85 -3.18
CA THR A 128 10.67 21.27 -3.19
C THR A 128 10.78 21.86 -1.79
N GLU A 129 10.10 21.29 -0.81
CA GLU A 129 10.03 21.77 0.58
C GLU A 129 10.94 20.97 1.54
N THR A 130 11.33 19.74 1.16
CA THR A 130 12.10 18.83 2.03
C THR A 130 12.95 17.85 1.23
N PRO A 131 14.21 17.60 1.62
CA PRO A 131 15.03 16.54 1.02
C PRO A 131 14.59 15.13 1.42
N TYR A 132 13.61 14.96 2.31
CA TYR A 132 13.17 13.70 2.88
C TYR A 132 11.94 13.11 2.18
N ALA A 133 11.56 13.64 1.01
CA ALA A 133 10.57 13.06 0.11
C ALA A 133 11.27 12.24 -0.98
N HIS A 134 10.88 10.98 -1.16
CA HIS A 134 11.43 10.02 -2.11
C HIS A 134 10.37 9.59 -3.11
N GLY A 135 10.76 8.77 -4.11
CA GLY A 135 9.83 8.36 -5.18
C GLY A 135 9.56 9.49 -6.19
N VAL A 136 10.48 10.43 -6.33
CA VAL A 136 10.43 11.55 -7.25
C VAL A 136 10.80 11.14 -8.68
N SER A 137 10.42 11.97 -9.68
CA SER A 137 10.62 11.68 -11.12
C SER A 137 12.08 11.40 -11.47
N ASN A 138 13.02 12.13 -10.86
CA ASN A 138 14.48 11.97 -11.08
C ASN A 138 15.13 10.97 -10.10
N GLY A 139 14.32 10.13 -9.45
CA GLY A 139 14.78 9.17 -8.45
C GLY A 139 14.28 7.75 -8.73
N SER A 140 13.79 7.06 -7.68
CA SER A 140 13.28 5.68 -7.79
C SER A 140 11.96 5.55 -8.55
N GLY A 141 11.25 6.67 -8.78
CA GLY A 141 9.99 6.68 -9.53
C GLY A 141 8.88 5.86 -8.88
N ASN A 142 7.98 5.35 -9.72
CA ASN A 142 6.81 4.55 -9.30
C ASN A 142 7.23 3.19 -8.74
N PRO A 143 6.87 2.82 -7.49
CA PRO A 143 7.23 1.55 -6.87
C PRO A 143 6.39 0.35 -7.38
N SER A 144 5.31 0.58 -8.12
CA SER A 144 4.35 -0.47 -8.50
C SER A 144 4.98 -1.63 -9.29
N PRO A 145 5.92 -1.43 -10.24
CA PRO A 145 6.56 -2.54 -10.95
C PRO A 145 7.37 -3.44 -10.02
N ALA A 146 8.13 -2.86 -9.08
CA ALA A 146 8.91 -3.63 -8.11
C ALA A 146 7.99 -4.38 -7.13
N THR A 147 6.91 -3.74 -6.68
CA THR A 147 5.88 -4.36 -5.83
C THR A 147 5.23 -5.55 -6.55
N ALA A 148 4.79 -5.37 -7.79
CA ALA A 148 4.20 -6.44 -8.59
C ALA A 148 5.17 -7.62 -8.81
N PHE A 149 6.46 -7.32 -9.03
CA PHE A 149 7.48 -8.37 -9.13
C PHE A 149 7.67 -9.12 -7.81
N GLY A 150 7.67 -8.41 -6.68
CA GLY A 150 7.72 -9.04 -5.35
C GLY A 150 6.55 -9.98 -5.09
N VAL A 151 5.32 -9.55 -5.43
CA VAL A 151 4.11 -10.38 -5.34
C VAL A 151 4.23 -11.60 -6.25
N PHE A 152 4.67 -11.42 -7.50
CA PHE A 152 4.90 -12.53 -8.45
C PHE A 152 5.89 -13.56 -7.88
N ARG A 153 7.02 -13.12 -7.31
CA ARG A 153 8.00 -14.01 -6.67
C ARG A 153 7.42 -14.73 -5.45
N GLY A 154 6.57 -14.06 -4.68
CA GLY A 154 5.84 -14.65 -3.56
C GLY A 154 4.88 -15.75 -4.03
N ILE A 155 4.15 -15.53 -5.13
CA ILE A 155 3.29 -16.55 -5.75
C ILE A 155 4.10 -17.76 -6.18
N VAL A 156 5.23 -17.56 -6.88
CA VAL A 156 6.14 -18.66 -7.30
C VAL A 156 6.64 -19.46 -6.09
N ALA A 157 7.00 -18.78 -4.99
CA ALA A 157 7.45 -19.45 -3.77
C ALA A 157 6.32 -20.24 -3.09
N ALA A 158 5.11 -19.69 -3.02
CA ALA A 158 3.93 -20.35 -2.48
C ALA A 158 3.55 -21.60 -3.31
N MET A 159 3.62 -21.51 -4.63
CA MET A 159 3.39 -22.66 -5.52
C MET A 159 4.40 -23.78 -5.27
N ARG A 160 5.68 -23.45 -5.16
CA ARG A 160 6.72 -24.44 -4.81
C ARG A 160 6.41 -25.09 -3.46
N HIS A 161 6.04 -24.31 -2.46
CA HIS A 161 5.72 -24.84 -1.13
C HIS A 161 4.49 -25.74 -1.13
N ARG A 162 3.43 -25.33 -1.82
CA ARG A 162 2.13 -26.03 -1.79
C ARG A 162 2.08 -27.24 -2.73
N PHE A 163 2.70 -27.15 -3.91
CA PHE A 163 2.59 -28.15 -4.98
C PHE A 163 3.92 -28.82 -5.34
N GLY A 164 5.03 -28.45 -4.68
CA GLY A 164 6.36 -29.00 -4.94
C GLY A 164 7.08 -28.36 -6.14
N GLU A 165 6.36 -27.65 -7.01
CA GLU A 165 6.88 -27.06 -8.24
C GLU A 165 6.61 -25.56 -8.35
N PRO A 166 7.59 -24.77 -8.84
CA PRO A 166 7.42 -23.33 -9.00
C PRO A 166 6.72 -22.94 -10.32
N ASP A 167 6.34 -23.94 -11.15
CA ASP A 167 5.76 -23.70 -12.47
C ASP A 167 4.33 -23.16 -12.35
N LEU A 168 4.09 -22.08 -13.06
CA LEU A 168 2.80 -21.40 -13.14
C LEU A 168 2.06 -21.70 -14.45
N ALA A 169 2.67 -22.40 -15.40
CA ALA A 169 2.08 -22.69 -16.70
C ALA A 169 0.78 -23.49 -16.54
N GLY A 170 -0.30 -22.99 -17.13
CA GLY A 170 -1.64 -23.60 -17.07
C GLY A 170 -2.39 -23.43 -15.74
N ARG A 171 -1.75 -22.88 -14.70
CA ARG A 171 -2.39 -22.58 -13.42
C ARG A 171 -3.36 -21.42 -13.55
N THR A 172 -4.41 -21.44 -12.75
CA THR A 172 -5.42 -20.36 -12.69
C THR A 172 -5.10 -19.41 -11.53
N VAL A 173 -4.95 -18.13 -11.83
CA VAL A 173 -4.70 -17.08 -10.83
C VAL A 173 -5.82 -16.05 -10.89
N ALA A 174 -6.51 -15.86 -9.76
CA ALA A 174 -7.50 -14.82 -9.60
C ALA A 174 -6.84 -13.56 -9.04
N VAL A 175 -6.99 -12.42 -9.73
CA VAL A 175 -6.40 -11.13 -9.33
C VAL A 175 -7.52 -10.12 -9.10
N GLN A 176 -7.67 -9.67 -7.86
CA GLN A 176 -8.61 -8.61 -7.49
C GLN A 176 -7.89 -7.26 -7.42
N GLY A 177 -8.35 -6.29 -8.19
CA GLY A 177 -7.75 -4.96 -8.30
C GLY A 177 -6.74 -4.86 -9.45
N MET A 178 -7.13 -4.10 -10.50
CA MET A 178 -6.37 -3.90 -11.73
C MET A 178 -5.70 -2.51 -11.77
N GLY A 179 -5.35 -1.96 -10.60
CA GLY A 179 -4.53 -0.75 -10.48
C GLY A 179 -3.09 -0.98 -10.97
N SER A 180 -2.19 -0.03 -10.68
CA SER A 180 -0.79 -0.08 -11.16
C SER A 180 -0.05 -1.37 -10.78
N VAL A 181 -0.26 -1.91 -9.57
CA VAL A 181 0.34 -3.16 -9.13
C VAL A 181 -0.34 -4.35 -9.80
N GLY A 182 -1.69 -4.44 -9.74
CA GLY A 182 -2.43 -5.60 -10.26
C GLY A 182 -2.28 -5.78 -11.77
N SER A 183 -2.33 -4.70 -12.55
CA SER A 183 -2.11 -4.77 -14.01
C SER A 183 -0.68 -5.23 -14.36
N THR A 184 0.32 -4.73 -13.61
CA THR A 184 1.71 -5.17 -13.79
C THR A 184 1.90 -6.64 -13.36
N LEU A 185 1.23 -7.07 -12.28
CA LEU A 185 1.24 -8.47 -11.85
C LEU A 185 0.63 -9.38 -12.91
N CYS A 186 -0.52 -9.00 -13.50
CA CYS A 186 -1.14 -9.75 -14.59
C CYS A 186 -0.19 -9.93 -15.79
N ARG A 187 0.59 -8.93 -16.12
CA ARG A 187 1.63 -9.05 -17.17
C ARG A 187 2.67 -10.12 -16.84
N TYR A 188 3.18 -10.17 -15.60
CA TYR A 188 4.13 -11.20 -15.18
C TYR A 188 3.50 -12.60 -15.19
N LEU A 189 2.27 -12.72 -14.68
CA LEU A 189 1.53 -13.98 -14.63
C LEU A 189 1.21 -14.50 -16.04
N ALA A 190 0.70 -13.64 -16.93
CA ALA A 190 0.46 -14.00 -18.33
C ALA A 190 1.74 -14.46 -19.03
N GLY A 191 2.86 -13.76 -18.81
CA GLY A 191 4.18 -14.17 -19.33
C GLY A 191 4.67 -15.51 -18.80
N ALA A 192 4.19 -15.94 -17.64
CA ALA A 192 4.42 -17.26 -17.04
C ALA A 192 3.41 -18.33 -17.50
N GLY A 193 2.51 -18.01 -18.43
CA GLY A 193 1.54 -18.96 -18.99
C GLY A 193 0.35 -19.30 -18.09
N THR A 194 0.00 -18.43 -17.13
CA THR A 194 -1.19 -18.63 -16.28
C THR A 194 -2.47 -18.30 -17.02
N LYS A 195 -3.57 -18.88 -16.54
CA LYS A 195 -4.94 -18.46 -16.85
C LYS A 195 -5.35 -17.41 -15.83
N LEU A 196 -5.77 -16.23 -16.31
CA LEU A 196 -6.12 -15.11 -15.44
C LEU A 196 -7.63 -14.98 -15.27
N ILE A 197 -8.08 -14.82 -14.04
CA ILE A 197 -9.41 -14.34 -13.67
C ILE A 197 -9.22 -12.99 -12.98
N VAL A 198 -9.92 -11.95 -13.43
CA VAL A 198 -9.70 -10.60 -12.95
C VAL A 198 -11.01 -9.93 -12.52
N ALA A 199 -10.92 -9.06 -11.51
CA ALA A 199 -11.99 -8.18 -11.10
C ALA A 199 -11.43 -6.81 -10.69
N ASP A 200 -12.13 -5.75 -11.05
CA ASP A 200 -11.91 -4.37 -10.59
C ASP A 200 -13.23 -3.62 -10.60
N ILE A 201 -13.33 -2.55 -9.81
CA ILE A 201 -14.48 -1.64 -9.82
C ILE A 201 -14.51 -0.77 -11.10
N ASP A 202 -13.37 -0.63 -11.76
CA ASP A 202 -13.21 0.11 -13.01
C ASP A 202 -13.32 -0.87 -14.21
N PRO A 203 -14.42 -0.82 -14.99
CA PRO A 203 -14.65 -1.74 -16.10
C PRO A 203 -13.65 -1.59 -17.24
N ASP A 204 -13.05 -0.42 -17.41
CA ASP A 204 -12.08 -0.18 -18.48
C ASP A 204 -10.76 -0.89 -18.20
N ARG A 205 -10.35 -0.96 -16.94
CA ARG A 205 -9.19 -1.75 -16.51
C ARG A 205 -9.40 -3.24 -16.69
N VAL A 206 -10.60 -3.73 -16.40
CA VAL A 206 -10.98 -5.13 -16.64
C VAL A 206 -10.92 -5.45 -18.12
N ARG A 207 -11.49 -4.59 -18.95
CA ARG A 207 -11.47 -4.74 -20.44
C ARG A 207 -10.04 -4.77 -20.98
N ALA A 208 -9.18 -3.88 -20.51
CA ALA A 208 -7.77 -3.85 -20.91
C ALA A 208 -7.04 -5.17 -20.58
N ALA A 209 -7.36 -5.80 -19.45
CA ALA A 209 -6.78 -7.10 -19.09
C ALA A 209 -7.32 -8.24 -19.97
N GLN A 210 -8.61 -8.21 -20.33
CA GLN A 210 -9.20 -9.18 -21.27
C GLN A 210 -8.54 -9.08 -22.64
N GLU A 211 -8.40 -7.87 -23.17
CA GLU A 211 -7.80 -7.61 -24.49
C GLU A 211 -6.31 -7.98 -24.52
N SER A 212 -5.56 -7.64 -23.46
CA SER A 212 -4.10 -7.82 -23.43
C SER A 212 -3.67 -9.25 -23.10
N TYR A 213 -4.45 -9.96 -22.27
CA TYR A 213 -4.03 -11.23 -21.68
C TYR A 213 -5.05 -12.36 -21.83
N GLY A 214 -6.20 -12.13 -22.47
CA GLY A 214 -7.27 -13.11 -22.57
C GLY A 214 -7.88 -13.46 -21.21
N ALA A 215 -7.84 -12.54 -20.23
CA ALA A 215 -8.32 -12.77 -18.89
C ALA A 215 -9.85 -12.96 -18.85
N THR A 216 -10.33 -13.81 -17.96
CA THR A 216 -11.74 -13.95 -17.66
C THR A 216 -12.16 -12.89 -16.64
N ALA A 217 -13.16 -12.07 -16.96
CA ALA A 217 -13.68 -11.07 -16.04
C ALA A 217 -14.78 -11.68 -15.16
N VAL A 218 -14.78 -11.28 -13.89
CA VAL A 218 -15.86 -11.60 -12.93
C VAL A 218 -16.22 -10.36 -12.11
N ALA A 219 -17.38 -10.38 -11.45
CA ALA A 219 -17.75 -9.30 -10.55
C ALA A 219 -16.81 -9.27 -9.33
N THR A 220 -16.60 -8.05 -8.76
CA THR A 220 -15.73 -7.87 -7.59
C THR A 220 -16.18 -8.69 -6.38
N ASP A 221 -17.49 -8.88 -6.22
CA ASP A 221 -18.07 -9.64 -5.10
C ASP A 221 -18.03 -11.16 -5.31
N ASP A 222 -17.72 -11.63 -6.52
CA ASP A 222 -17.69 -13.05 -6.86
C ASP A 222 -16.27 -13.61 -7.01
N ILE A 223 -15.25 -12.77 -7.14
CA ILE A 223 -13.89 -13.23 -7.43
C ILE A 223 -13.32 -14.17 -6.34
N HIS A 224 -13.75 -14.03 -5.10
CA HIS A 224 -13.34 -14.90 -4.00
C HIS A 224 -14.00 -16.29 -4.03
N ARG A 225 -14.99 -16.50 -4.92
CA ARG A 225 -15.72 -17.77 -5.10
C ARG A 225 -15.26 -18.55 -6.32
N VAL A 226 -14.41 -17.95 -7.16
CA VAL A 226 -13.94 -18.64 -8.37
C VAL A 226 -12.95 -19.74 -8.00
N GLU A 227 -12.97 -20.82 -8.78
CA GLU A 227 -11.97 -21.87 -8.66
C GLU A 227 -10.63 -21.38 -9.23
N ALA A 228 -9.62 -21.26 -8.37
CA ALA A 228 -8.29 -20.80 -8.75
C ALA A 228 -7.22 -21.47 -7.88
N ASP A 229 -6.03 -21.68 -8.44
CA ASP A 229 -4.86 -22.19 -7.69
C ASP A 229 -4.28 -21.12 -6.74
N VAL A 230 -4.40 -19.84 -7.12
CA VAL A 230 -3.91 -18.69 -6.37
C VAL A 230 -4.92 -17.56 -6.42
N PHE A 231 -5.12 -16.92 -5.28
CA PHE A 231 -5.86 -15.67 -5.17
C PHE A 231 -4.91 -14.54 -4.78
N ALA A 232 -4.75 -13.55 -5.64
CA ALA A 232 -3.93 -12.36 -5.43
C ALA A 232 -4.85 -11.15 -5.17
N HIS A 233 -4.86 -10.68 -3.94
CA HIS A 233 -5.67 -9.55 -3.51
C HIS A 233 -4.86 -8.25 -3.65
N GLY A 234 -5.20 -7.44 -4.64
CA GLY A 234 -4.56 -6.16 -4.94
C GLY A 234 -5.36 -4.93 -4.47
N VAL A 235 -6.39 -5.14 -3.65
CA VAL A 235 -7.25 -4.06 -3.13
C VAL A 235 -6.71 -3.56 -1.81
N ILE A 236 -6.81 -2.25 -1.60
CA ILE A 236 -6.53 -1.64 -0.30
C ILE A 236 -7.58 -2.16 0.69
N ALA A 237 -7.15 -2.94 1.68
CA ALA A 237 -8.01 -3.29 2.78
C ALA A 237 -8.41 -2.01 3.53
N ARG A 238 -9.71 -1.70 3.58
CA ARG A 238 -10.21 -0.66 4.48
C ARG A 238 -9.90 -1.10 5.91
N SER A 239 -9.31 -0.22 6.71
CA SER A 239 -9.18 -0.45 8.14
C SER A 239 -10.57 -0.70 8.72
N GLY A 240 -10.81 -1.89 9.27
CA GLY A 240 -12.06 -2.23 9.95
C GLY A 240 -12.94 -3.32 9.33
N SER A 241 -12.70 -3.72 8.09
CA SER A 241 -13.39 -4.89 7.52
C SER A 241 -12.41 -5.76 6.75
N SER A 242 -11.80 -6.73 7.43
CA SER A 242 -11.30 -7.90 6.73
C SER A 242 -12.54 -8.65 6.20
N PRO A 243 -12.74 -8.79 4.89
CA PRO A 243 -13.83 -9.61 4.37
C PRO A 243 -13.62 -11.11 4.63
N TYR A 244 -12.48 -11.45 5.23
CA TYR A 244 -12.16 -12.82 5.60
C TYR A 244 -12.15 -12.93 7.12
N PRO A 245 -13.02 -13.77 7.73
CA PRO A 245 -12.83 -14.17 9.12
C PRO A 245 -11.45 -14.84 9.20
N VAL A 246 -10.56 -14.27 10.01
CA VAL A 246 -9.41 -15.02 10.50
C VAL A 246 -10.03 -16.15 11.30
N SER A 247 -10.01 -17.36 10.78
CA SER A 247 -10.35 -18.53 11.57
C SER A 247 -9.30 -18.59 12.68
N ASP A 248 -9.74 -18.40 13.91
CA ASP A 248 -9.01 -18.76 15.12
C ASP A 248 -8.86 -20.30 15.14
N GLU A 249 -8.07 -20.83 14.25
CA GLU A 249 -7.54 -22.18 14.44
C GLU A 249 -6.36 -22.09 15.42
N THR A 250 -6.72 -21.96 16.70
CA THR A 250 -5.84 -22.31 17.81
C THR A 250 -5.37 -23.73 17.62
N HIS A 251 -4.11 -23.87 17.40
CA HIS A 251 -3.41 -25.14 17.35
C HIS A 251 -3.68 -25.93 18.65
N GLY A 252 -4.37 -27.04 18.50
CA GLY A 252 -4.32 -28.13 19.50
C GLY A 252 -3.03 -28.95 19.31
N PRO A 253 -2.67 -29.73 20.30
CA PRO A 253 -1.31 -30.13 20.69
C PRO A 253 -0.53 -30.95 19.70
#